data_8cc7d03f63951f4d1f933948972184a0
#
_entry.id   8cc7d03f63951f4d1f933948972184a0
#
_cell.length_a   1.000
_cell.length_b   1.000
_cell.length_c   1.000
_cell.angle_alpha   90.00
_cell.angle_beta   90.00
_cell.angle_gamma   90.00
#
_symmetry.space_group_name_H-M   'P 1'
#
loop_
_entity.id
_entity.type
_entity.pdbx_description
1 polymer ?
#
loop_
_entity_poly.entity_id
_entity_poly.type
_entity_poly.pdbx_seq_one_letter_code
_entity_poly.pdbx_strand_id
1 'polypeptide(L)'
;MRRAAYLALLLGAALACGHVPQDLWAKTWKYARAWGVDPYLVAAVVWVESGYCPGAVGRAGEVGLGQFMPGTWARTTGAPVEWRAHPDWALWATAKHLRELWEATQDWRLALAAYNAGLGAVRRGAIPASTQRYVERVLSVYRAWRRG
;
A
#
# COMPACT_ATOMS: atom_id res chain seq x y z
N MET A 1 -10.87 -20.39 -9.93
CA MET A 1 -11.99 -19.43 -10.00
C MET A 1 -11.73 -18.09 -9.29
N ARG A 2 -11.03 -18.06 -8.16
CA ARG A 2 -10.75 -16.78 -7.45
C ARG A 2 -9.74 -15.86 -8.16
N ARG A 3 -8.85 -16.40 -8.99
CA ARG A 3 -7.86 -15.61 -9.74
C ARG A 3 -8.46 -14.78 -10.89
N ALA A 4 -9.52 -15.25 -11.52
CA ALA A 4 -10.17 -14.53 -12.62
C ALA A 4 -10.98 -13.31 -12.13
N ALA A 5 -11.58 -13.39 -10.93
CA ALA A 5 -12.35 -12.28 -10.36
C ALA A 5 -11.48 -11.14 -9.82
N TYR A 6 -10.28 -11.49 -9.32
CA TYR A 6 -9.28 -10.48 -8.93
C TYR A 6 -8.69 -9.75 -10.15
N LEU A 7 -8.49 -10.52 -11.23
CA LEU A 7 -7.99 -9.96 -12.49
C LEU A 7 -9.04 -9.05 -13.15
N ALA A 8 -10.33 -9.37 -13.05
CA ALA A 8 -11.40 -8.58 -13.67
C ALA A 8 -11.68 -7.25 -12.96
N LEU A 9 -11.55 -7.18 -11.63
CA LEU A 9 -11.65 -5.90 -10.88
C LEU A 9 -10.42 -5.02 -11.07
N LEU A 10 -9.24 -5.63 -11.17
CA LEU A 10 -8.01 -4.94 -11.55
C LEU A 10 -8.01 -4.52 -13.02
N LEU A 11 -8.67 -5.27 -13.92
CA LEU A 11 -8.79 -4.92 -15.32
C LEU A 11 -9.66 -3.68 -15.56
N GLY A 12 -10.74 -3.51 -14.80
CA GLY A 12 -11.58 -2.31 -14.91
C GLY A 12 -10.87 -1.05 -14.42
N ALA A 13 -10.13 -1.15 -13.30
CA ALA A 13 -9.31 -0.06 -12.77
C ALA A 13 -7.96 0.07 -13.50
N ALA A 14 -7.35 -1.05 -13.93
CA ALA A 14 -6.08 -1.09 -14.63
C ALA A 14 -6.13 -0.50 -16.05
N LEU A 15 -7.28 -0.56 -16.72
CA LEU A 15 -7.48 0.14 -18.01
C LEU A 15 -7.46 1.66 -17.85
N ALA A 16 -7.84 2.19 -16.67
CA ALA A 16 -7.81 3.62 -16.37
C ALA A 16 -6.46 4.09 -15.81
N CYS A 17 -5.69 3.20 -15.13
CA CYS A 17 -4.50 3.56 -14.37
C CYS A 17 -3.27 2.67 -14.69
N GLY A 18 -3.21 2.05 -15.86
CA GLY A 18 -2.22 1.02 -16.23
C GLY A 18 -0.75 1.47 -16.32
N HIS A 19 -0.41 2.60 -15.74
CA HIS A 19 0.94 3.14 -15.65
C HIS A 19 1.09 3.96 -14.36
N VAL A 20 2.31 4.20 -13.94
CA VAL A 20 2.59 5.11 -12.83
C VAL A 20 2.66 6.54 -13.37
N PRO A 21 1.73 7.43 -13.01
CA PRO A 21 1.79 8.83 -13.43
C PRO A 21 3.05 9.50 -12.87
N GLN A 22 3.73 10.30 -13.71
CA GLN A 22 5.00 10.92 -13.35
C GLN A 22 4.88 11.85 -12.13
N ASP A 23 3.79 12.57 -12.00
CA ASP A 23 3.51 13.43 -10.85
C ASP A 23 3.32 12.62 -9.55
N LEU A 24 2.62 11.50 -9.61
CA LEU A 24 2.46 10.60 -8.48
C LEU A 24 3.77 9.90 -8.10
N TRP A 25 4.61 9.58 -9.08
CA TRP A 25 5.95 9.09 -8.83
C TRP A 25 6.80 10.09 -8.03
N ALA A 26 6.82 11.34 -8.48
CA ALA A 26 7.52 12.42 -7.80
C ALA A 26 7.00 12.65 -6.37
N LYS A 27 5.69 12.61 -6.17
CA LYS A 27 5.05 12.72 -4.84
C LYS A 27 5.39 11.53 -3.94
N THR A 28 5.45 10.33 -4.49
CA THR A 28 5.89 9.14 -3.74
C THR A 28 7.29 9.36 -3.16
N TRP A 29 8.22 9.86 -3.95
CA TRP A 29 9.57 10.18 -3.51
C TRP A 29 9.59 11.25 -2.42
N LYS A 30 8.82 12.31 -2.59
CA LYS A 30 8.69 13.39 -1.61
C LYS A 30 8.25 12.88 -0.25
N TYR A 31 7.16 12.13 -0.20
CA TYR A 31 6.58 11.67 1.07
C TYR A 31 7.35 10.49 1.69
N ALA A 32 7.88 9.59 0.88
CA ALA A 32 8.74 8.52 1.36
C ALA A 32 9.97 9.06 2.09
N ARG A 33 10.65 10.05 1.49
CA ARG A 33 11.80 10.70 2.12
C ARG A 33 11.42 11.44 3.40
N ALA A 34 10.27 12.10 3.43
CA ALA A 34 9.80 12.80 4.63
C ALA A 34 9.65 11.86 5.83
N TRP A 35 9.31 10.61 5.60
CA TRP A 35 9.15 9.59 6.65
C TRP A 35 10.33 8.62 6.77
N GLY A 36 11.40 8.83 6.00
CA GLY A 36 12.60 7.99 6.07
C GLY A 36 12.36 6.55 5.59
N VAL A 37 11.47 6.37 4.61
CA VAL A 37 11.19 5.07 3.98
C VAL A 37 11.76 5.07 2.56
N ASP A 38 12.30 3.93 2.12
CA ASP A 38 12.78 3.78 0.75
C ASP A 38 11.63 4.08 -0.25
N PRO A 39 11.79 5.05 -1.15
CA PRO A 39 10.76 5.41 -2.12
C PRO A 39 10.30 4.26 -3.01
N TYR A 40 11.21 3.37 -3.39
CA TYR A 40 10.85 2.17 -4.16
C TYR A 40 9.97 1.22 -3.37
N LEU A 41 10.14 1.15 -2.05
CA LEU A 41 9.29 0.31 -1.21
C LEU A 41 7.89 0.90 -1.07
N VAL A 42 7.77 2.20 -0.85
CA VAL A 42 6.46 2.89 -0.84
C VAL A 42 5.77 2.70 -2.19
N ALA A 43 6.50 2.92 -3.29
CA ALA A 43 5.97 2.73 -4.64
C ALA A 43 5.49 1.30 -4.89
N ALA A 44 6.24 0.30 -4.46
CA ALA A 44 5.87 -1.10 -4.61
C ALA A 44 4.59 -1.44 -3.84
N VAL A 45 4.42 -0.91 -2.62
CA VAL A 45 3.18 -1.06 -1.85
C VAL A 45 2.01 -0.43 -2.60
N VAL A 46 2.13 0.81 -3.04
CA VAL A 46 1.08 1.52 -3.78
C VAL A 46 0.70 0.77 -5.07
N TRP A 47 1.70 0.25 -5.78
CA TRP A 47 1.45 -0.55 -6.99
C TRP A 47 0.67 -1.82 -6.70
N VAL A 48 1.04 -2.58 -5.67
CA VAL A 48 0.36 -3.83 -5.31
C VAL A 48 -1.04 -3.55 -4.76
N GLU A 49 -1.22 -2.46 -4.00
CA GLU A 49 -2.51 -2.11 -3.41
C GLU A 49 -3.51 -1.59 -4.44
N SER A 50 -3.13 -0.63 -5.26
CA SER A 50 -4.06 0.11 -6.12
C SER A 50 -3.67 0.21 -7.59
N GLY A 51 -2.48 -0.25 -7.98
CA GLY A 51 -1.96 0.02 -9.32
C GLY A 51 -1.75 1.50 -9.61
N TYR A 52 -1.49 2.30 -8.59
CA TYR A 52 -1.42 3.76 -8.66
C TYR A 52 -2.73 4.43 -9.09
N CYS A 53 -3.86 3.85 -8.73
CA CYS A 53 -5.19 4.40 -9.03
C CYS A 53 -5.76 5.13 -7.80
N PRO A 54 -5.83 6.49 -7.80
CA PRO A 54 -6.26 7.25 -6.61
C PRO A 54 -7.68 6.94 -6.15
N GLY A 55 -8.56 6.59 -7.08
CA GLY A 55 -9.95 6.25 -6.81
C GLY A 55 -10.23 4.78 -6.56
N ALA A 56 -9.20 3.94 -6.43
CA ALA A 56 -9.39 2.50 -6.23
C ALA A 56 -10.19 2.20 -4.96
N VAL A 57 -11.18 1.31 -5.08
CA VAL A 57 -12.00 0.82 -3.96
C VAL A 57 -11.89 -0.69 -3.90
N GLY A 58 -11.49 -1.23 -2.76
CA GLY A 58 -11.40 -2.66 -2.53
C GLY A 58 -12.70 -3.27 -2.02
N ARG A 59 -12.75 -4.60 -1.94
CA ARG A 59 -13.96 -5.35 -1.58
C ARG A 59 -14.41 -5.13 -0.13
N ALA A 60 -13.48 -4.85 0.78
CA ALA A 60 -13.78 -4.60 2.18
C ALA A 60 -14.02 -3.11 2.49
N GLY A 61 -14.01 -2.25 1.47
CA GLY A 61 -14.19 -0.81 1.62
C GLY A 61 -12.89 -0.04 1.80
N GLU A 62 -11.75 -0.65 1.54
CA GLU A 62 -10.47 0.05 1.45
C GLU A 62 -10.46 1.00 0.24
N VAL A 63 -9.84 2.17 0.39
CA VAL A 63 -9.87 3.25 -0.61
C VAL A 63 -8.51 3.86 -0.85
N GLY A 64 -8.26 4.22 -2.10
CA GLY A 64 -7.17 5.10 -2.53
C GLY A 64 -5.87 4.38 -2.83
N LEU A 65 -4.82 5.15 -3.06
CA LEU A 65 -3.51 4.65 -3.45
C LEU A 65 -2.94 3.62 -2.48
N GLY A 66 -3.11 3.83 -1.17
CA GLY A 66 -2.63 2.93 -0.13
C GLY A 66 -3.65 1.91 0.34
N GLN A 67 -4.86 1.92 -0.19
CA GLN A 67 -5.96 1.00 0.19
C GLN A 67 -6.22 0.99 1.70
N PHE A 68 -6.46 2.17 2.27
CA PHE A 68 -6.74 2.32 3.69
C PHE A 68 -8.18 1.95 4.06
N MET A 69 -8.32 1.21 5.15
CA MET A 69 -9.58 1.08 5.87
C MET A 69 -9.82 2.34 6.73
N PRO A 70 -11.09 2.69 7.02
CA PRO A 70 -11.40 3.91 7.78
C PRO A 70 -10.69 4.02 9.14
N GLY A 71 -10.61 2.93 9.88
CA GLY A 71 -9.98 2.91 11.21
C GLY A 71 -8.48 3.15 11.16
N THR A 72 -7.78 2.50 10.25
CA THR A 72 -6.33 2.71 10.04
C THR A 72 -6.06 4.12 9.55
N TRP A 73 -6.88 4.63 8.64
CA TRP A 73 -6.79 6.01 8.16
C TRP A 73 -6.89 7.02 9.30
N ALA A 74 -7.90 6.88 10.14
CA ALA A 74 -8.12 7.77 11.28
C ALA A 74 -6.91 7.77 12.23
N ARG A 75 -6.39 6.59 12.57
CA ARG A 75 -5.21 6.47 13.46
C ARG A 75 -3.95 7.04 12.84
N THR A 76 -3.77 6.86 11.55
CA THR A 76 -2.55 7.29 10.85
C THR A 76 -2.55 8.78 10.57
N THR A 77 -3.69 9.36 10.20
CA THR A 77 -3.76 10.72 9.67
C THR A 77 -4.54 11.71 10.52
N GLY A 78 -5.60 11.26 11.20
CA GLY A 78 -6.58 12.15 11.81
C GLY A 78 -7.40 12.98 10.82
N ALA A 79 -7.21 12.77 9.51
CA ALA A 79 -7.90 13.50 8.45
C ALA A 79 -9.26 12.89 8.12
N PRO A 80 -10.16 13.65 7.44
CA PRO A 80 -11.45 13.14 7.00
C PRO A 80 -11.31 11.85 6.17
N VAL A 81 -12.19 10.89 6.39
CA VAL A 81 -12.10 9.56 5.77
C VAL A 81 -12.21 9.58 4.25
N GLU A 82 -12.93 10.54 3.70
CA GLU A 82 -13.06 10.77 2.26
C GLU A 82 -11.74 11.17 1.59
N TRP A 83 -10.78 11.66 2.35
CA TRP A 83 -9.47 12.05 1.81
C TRP A 83 -8.55 10.88 1.52
N ARG A 84 -8.97 9.66 1.80
CA ARG A 84 -8.27 8.44 1.37
C ARG A 84 -8.06 8.37 -0.15
N ALA A 85 -8.95 8.99 -0.93
CA ALA A 85 -8.83 9.10 -2.38
C ALA A 85 -7.97 10.28 -2.84
N HIS A 86 -7.56 11.18 -1.94
CA HIS A 86 -6.71 12.33 -2.27
C HIS A 86 -5.25 11.88 -2.41
N PRO A 87 -4.61 12.05 -3.58
CA PRO A 87 -3.28 11.48 -3.84
C PRO A 87 -2.20 11.87 -2.85
N ASP A 88 -2.08 13.15 -2.53
CA ASP A 88 -1.07 13.63 -1.59
C ASP A 88 -1.26 13.05 -0.20
N TRP A 89 -2.49 13.07 0.33
CA TRP A 89 -2.80 12.50 1.62
C TRP A 89 -2.58 10.99 1.66
N ALA A 90 -2.97 10.29 0.61
CA ALA A 90 -2.82 8.84 0.52
C ALA A 90 -1.34 8.41 0.48
N LEU A 91 -0.50 9.09 -0.30
CA LEU A 91 0.93 8.81 -0.38
C LEU A 91 1.66 9.16 0.93
N TRP A 92 1.34 10.30 1.51
CA TRP A 92 1.87 10.69 2.80
C TRP A 92 1.49 9.67 3.88
N ALA A 93 0.24 9.26 3.93
CA ALA A 93 -0.26 8.26 4.89
C ALA A 93 0.39 6.89 4.69
N THR A 94 0.58 6.46 3.44
CA THR A 94 1.25 5.19 3.13
C THR A 94 2.67 5.17 3.65
N ALA A 95 3.44 6.22 3.39
CA ALA A 95 4.81 6.34 3.88
C ALA A 95 4.87 6.38 5.41
N LYS A 96 4.03 7.18 6.04
CA LYS A 96 3.92 7.27 7.50
C LYS A 96 3.58 5.93 8.12
N HIS A 97 2.54 5.26 7.64
CA HIS A 97 2.10 3.99 8.18
C HIS A 97 3.16 2.90 8.04
N LEU A 98 3.84 2.82 6.90
CA LEU A 98 4.97 1.91 6.72
C LEU A 98 6.09 2.19 7.72
N ARG A 99 6.42 3.45 7.98
CA ARG A 99 7.42 3.82 8.98
C ARG A 99 7.01 3.37 10.38
N GLU A 100 5.77 3.63 10.78
CA GLU A 100 5.23 3.22 12.08
C GLU A 100 5.26 1.69 12.25
N LEU A 101 4.89 0.94 11.20
CA LEU A 101 4.94 -0.52 11.24
C LEU A 101 6.37 -1.06 11.31
N TRP A 102 7.31 -0.42 10.61
CA TRP A 102 8.71 -0.78 10.75
C TRP A 102 9.24 -0.51 12.16
N GLU A 103 8.90 0.61 12.74
CA GLU A 103 9.29 0.94 14.13
C GLU A 103 8.73 -0.07 15.12
N ALA A 104 7.51 -0.56 14.89
CA ALA A 104 6.87 -1.56 15.75
C ALA A 104 7.45 -2.97 15.59
N THR A 105 7.97 -3.32 14.42
CA THR A 105 8.41 -4.69 14.10
C THR A 105 9.93 -4.84 13.96
N GLN A 106 10.63 -3.77 13.61
CA GLN A 106 12.06 -3.75 13.29
C GLN A 106 12.45 -4.72 12.15
N ASP A 107 11.48 -5.09 11.32
CA ASP A 107 11.64 -6.03 10.21
C ASP A 107 10.69 -5.64 9.07
N TRP A 108 11.23 -5.39 7.89
CA TRP A 108 10.40 -4.96 6.75
C TRP A 108 9.42 -6.02 6.27
N ARG A 109 9.77 -7.30 6.35
CA ARG A 109 8.82 -8.37 6.01
C ARG A 109 7.64 -8.39 6.96
N LEU A 110 7.88 -8.23 8.26
CA LEU A 110 6.84 -8.14 9.28
C LEU A 110 6.04 -6.84 9.13
N ALA A 111 6.69 -5.73 8.83
CA ALA A 111 5.99 -4.46 8.56
C ALA A 111 5.04 -4.55 7.37
N LEU A 112 5.48 -5.16 6.28
CA LEU A 112 4.63 -5.40 5.10
C LEU A 112 3.48 -6.37 5.42
N ALA A 113 3.75 -7.42 6.18
CA ALA A 113 2.71 -8.34 6.65
C ALA A 113 1.68 -7.61 7.51
N ALA A 114 2.12 -6.73 8.41
CA ALA A 114 1.26 -5.91 9.25
C ALA A 114 0.44 -4.89 8.43
N TYR A 115 1.00 -4.33 7.36
CA TYR A 115 0.28 -3.45 6.45
C TYR A 115 -0.95 -4.15 5.86
N ASN A 116 -0.80 -5.41 5.46
CA ASN A 116 -1.88 -6.20 4.86
C ASN A 116 -2.82 -6.84 5.87
N ALA A 117 -2.29 -7.48 6.93
CA ALA A 117 -3.07 -8.29 7.88
C ALA A 117 -3.35 -7.59 9.22
N GLY A 118 -2.72 -6.43 9.44
CA GLY A 118 -2.76 -5.75 10.73
C GLY A 118 -1.64 -6.16 11.68
N LEU A 119 -1.18 -5.23 12.49
CA LEU A 119 -0.11 -5.45 13.47
C LEU A 119 -0.48 -6.49 14.53
N GLY A 120 -1.77 -6.56 14.90
CA GLY A 120 -2.26 -7.56 15.85
C GLY A 120 -2.06 -8.99 15.37
N ALA A 121 -2.33 -9.27 14.10
CA ALA A 121 -2.11 -10.60 13.52
C ALA A 121 -0.61 -10.98 13.54
N VAL A 122 0.27 -10.04 13.20
CA VAL A 122 1.72 -10.26 13.24
C VAL A 122 2.19 -10.54 14.66
N ARG A 123 1.73 -9.77 15.63
CA ARG A 123 2.08 -9.96 17.05
C ARG A 123 1.60 -11.30 17.62
N ARG A 124 0.48 -11.80 17.14
CA ARG A 124 -0.04 -13.13 17.54
C ARG A 124 0.63 -14.29 16.79
N GLY A 125 1.51 -14.01 15.84
CA GLY A 125 2.06 -15.04 14.95
C GLY A 125 1.02 -15.67 14.02
N ALA A 126 -0.10 -14.99 13.76
CA ALA A 126 -1.22 -15.48 12.96
C ALA A 126 -1.23 -14.80 11.57
N ILE A 127 -0.14 -14.94 10.83
CA ILE A 127 0.00 -14.34 9.50
C ILE A 127 -0.61 -15.28 8.44
N PRO A 128 -1.72 -14.89 7.76
CA PRO A 128 -2.34 -15.71 6.73
C PRO A 128 -1.41 -16.00 5.55
N ALA A 129 -1.62 -17.12 4.88
CA ALA A 129 -0.87 -17.46 3.66
C ALA A 129 -1.06 -16.41 2.55
N SER A 130 -2.24 -15.80 2.46
CA SER A 130 -2.51 -14.69 1.53
C SER A 130 -1.64 -13.47 1.81
N THR A 131 -1.37 -13.17 3.07
CA THR A 131 -0.48 -12.09 3.49
C THR A 131 0.97 -12.41 3.17
N GLN A 132 1.41 -13.65 3.34
CA GLN A 132 2.75 -14.08 2.93
C GLN A 132 2.95 -13.88 1.42
N ARG A 133 1.95 -14.24 0.60
CA ARG A 133 1.98 -13.96 -0.85
C ARG A 133 2.00 -12.46 -1.16
N TYR A 134 1.26 -11.66 -0.41
CA TYR A 134 1.30 -10.20 -0.53
C TYR A 134 2.71 -9.66 -0.30
N VAL A 135 3.37 -10.07 0.77
CA VAL A 135 4.75 -9.67 1.09
C VAL A 135 5.70 -10.01 -0.07
N GLU A 136 5.62 -11.22 -0.60
CA GLU A 136 6.48 -11.62 -1.73
C GLU A 136 6.18 -10.81 -3.00
N ARG A 137 4.92 -10.48 -3.27
CA ARG A 137 4.55 -9.61 -4.40
C ARG A 137 5.13 -8.21 -4.26
N VAL A 138 5.02 -7.60 -3.10
CA VAL A 138 5.58 -6.26 -2.85
C VAL A 138 7.10 -6.29 -3.02
N LEU A 139 7.78 -7.26 -2.42
CA LEU A 139 9.24 -7.37 -2.51
C LEU A 139 9.72 -7.69 -3.93
N SER A 140 8.95 -8.44 -4.71
CA SER A 140 9.24 -8.70 -6.12
C SER A 140 9.22 -7.41 -6.95
N VAL A 141 8.19 -6.58 -6.80
CA VAL A 141 8.09 -5.27 -7.46
C VAL A 141 9.21 -4.34 -7.00
N TYR A 142 9.43 -4.27 -5.70
CA TYR A 142 10.51 -3.48 -5.11
C TYR A 142 11.88 -3.79 -5.71
N ARG A 143 12.23 -5.07 -5.77
CA ARG A 143 13.52 -5.52 -6.34
C ARG A 143 13.63 -5.21 -7.83
N ALA A 144 12.55 -5.41 -8.58
CA ALA A 144 12.52 -5.13 -10.01
C ALA A 144 12.77 -3.64 -10.29
N TRP A 145 12.06 -2.75 -9.59
CA TRP A 145 12.19 -1.31 -9.81
C TRP A 145 13.51 -0.73 -9.30
N ARG A 146 14.07 -1.29 -8.23
CA ARG A 146 15.39 -0.86 -7.73
C ARG A 146 16.55 -1.20 -8.66
N ARG A 147 16.40 -2.23 -9.48
CA ARG A 147 17.46 -2.66 -10.41
C ARG A 147 17.37 -1.97 -11.76
N GLY A 148 16.22 -1.44 -12.12
CA GLY A 148 16.00 -0.68 -13.35
C GLY A 148 16.36 0.76 -13.21
#